data_b961c6fbaa74f1c382f4613ce5c5875b
#
_entry.id   b961c6fbaa74f1c382f4613ce5c5875b
#
_cell.length_a   1.000
_cell.length_b   1.000
_cell.length_c   1.000
_cell.angle_alpha   90.00
_cell.angle_beta   90.00
_cell.angle_gamma   90.00
#
_symmetry.space_group_name_H-M   'P 1'
#
loop_
_entity.id
_entity.type
_entity.pdbx_description
1 polymer ?
#
loop_
_entity_poly.entity_id
_entity_poly.type
_entity_poly.pdbx_seq_one_letter_code
_entity_poly.pdbx_strand_id
1 'polypeptide(L)'
;MDPKLNDEVARTAGAHEGPIETDAVIVGAGPVGLFQVFELGLLEIKAHIIDSLPYPGGQCIELYPDKPIYDIPAVPVCTGKELTDNLLKQIEPFGATHHYGQEVTVVRKQDDGRFYVETSKGTRFLTKTIFIAGGVGSFQPRTLKVDGLDAYNDKQVFYRVKNPAQFAGRNLVIIGGGDSALDWTLNFVQDGPNKAESVILVHRRDGFRAAPASVAKMRDLCEAYEMQFIVGQATGIEERDGRLTGVKITGGDGVTRVVPLDMLLVFFGLSPKLGPIAEWGLNIERKQVVVDTEKFETSIPGIFAVGDVNTYPGKKKLILSGFHEAALAAFAAAPYIFPDKRIHLQYTTTSPKLHKVLGVETPNFD
;
A
#
# COMPACT_ATOMS: atom_id res chain seq x y z
N MET A 1 8.69 9.75 -18.51
CA MET A 1 7.28 9.31 -18.62
C MET A 1 6.70 9.99 -19.84
N ASP A 2 6.25 9.21 -20.82
CA ASP A 2 5.74 9.72 -22.09
C ASP A 2 4.32 10.29 -21.88
N PRO A 3 4.04 11.56 -22.18
CA PRO A 3 2.72 12.17 -22.01
C PRO A 3 1.61 11.51 -22.85
N LYS A 4 1.96 10.71 -23.84
CA LYS A 4 0.99 10.06 -24.73
C LYS A 4 0.27 8.86 -24.11
N LEU A 5 0.81 8.24 -23.04
CA LEU A 5 0.16 7.13 -22.35
C LEU A 5 -1.03 7.57 -21.49
N ASN A 6 -1.06 8.85 -21.05
CA ASN A 6 -2.16 9.37 -20.24
C ASN A 6 -3.40 9.76 -21.06
N ASP A 7 -3.24 10.06 -22.34
CA ASP A 7 -4.37 10.50 -23.19
C ASP A 7 -5.18 9.33 -23.77
N GLU A 8 -4.59 8.15 -23.88
CA GLU A 8 -5.29 6.97 -24.40
C GLU A 8 -6.17 6.29 -23.34
N VAL A 9 -5.77 6.37 -22.06
CA VAL A 9 -6.55 5.85 -20.91
C VAL A 9 -7.77 6.74 -20.61
N ALA A 10 -7.72 8.02 -20.98
CA ALA A 10 -8.82 8.96 -20.75
C ALA A 10 -9.96 8.88 -21.80
N ARG A 11 -9.77 8.18 -22.91
CA ARG A 11 -10.75 8.16 -24.02
C ARG A 11 -11.76 7.01 -24.00
N THR A 12 -11.74 6.09 -23.04
CA THR A 12 -12.68 4.96 -22.92
C THR A 12 -13.72 5.10 -21.81
N ALA A 13 -13.82 6.24 -21.15
CA ALA A 13 -14.91 6.52 -20.20
C ALA A 13 -16.17 7.03 -20.95
N GLY A 14 -16.67 6.26 -21.89
CA GLY A 14 -18.06 6.38 -22.35
C GLY A 14 -18.98 6.00 -21.19
N ALA A 15 -19.93 6.88 -20.85
CA ALA A 15 -20.94 6.64 -19.82
C ALA A 15 -21.73 5.36 -20.16
N HIS A 16 -21.33 4.22 -19.56
CA HIS A 16 -22.20 3.05 -19.53
C HIS A 16 -23.40 3.39 -18.63
N GLU A 17 -24.60 3.40 -19.17
CA GLU A 17 -25.84 3.62 -18.39
C GLU A 17 -26.12 2.53 -17.34
N GLY A 18 -25.39 1.38 -17.37
CA GLY A 18 -25.51 0.27 -16.46
C GLY A 18 -24.20 -0.11 -15.76
N PRO A 19 -24.23 -1.02 -14.78
CA PRO A 19 -23.03 -1.55 -14.17
C PRO A 19 -22.20 -2.37 -15.17
N ILE A 20 -20.86 -2.30 -15.04
CA ILE A 20 -19.93 -3.13 -15.82
C ILE A 20 -20.04 -4.58 -15.34
N GLU A 21 -20.42 -5.48 -16.25
CA GLU A 21 -20.48 -6.91 -15.93
C GLU A 21 -19.09 -7.56 -16.04
N THR A 22 -18.69 -8.31 -14.99
CA THR A 22 -17.38 -8.96 -14.95
C THR A 22 -17.45 -10.25 -14.11
N ASP A 23 -16.40 -11.10 -14.24
CA ASP A 23 -16.28 -12.29 -13.42
C ASP A 23 -15.71 -11.99 -12.04
N ALA A 24 -14.75 -11.06 -11.96
CA ALA A 24 -14.06 -10.73 -10.72
C ALA A 24 -13.78 -9.23 -10.58
N VAL A 25 -13.90 -8.72 -9.36
CA VAL A 25 -13.41 -7.41 -8.93
C VAL A 25 -12.32 -7.60 -7.88
N ILE A 26 -11.14 -7.03 -8.10
CA ILE A 26 -10.02 -7.03 -7.16
C ILE A 26 -9.95 -5.64 -6.52
N VAL A 27 -9.96 -5.59 -5.19
CA VAL A 27 -9.90 -4.36 -4.39
C VAL A 27 -8.52 -4.21 -3.78
N GLY A 28 -7.70 -3.36 -4.36
CA GLY A 28 -6.31 -3.13 -4.01
C GLY A 28 -5.34 -3.58 -5.11
N ALA A 29 -4.51 -2.66 -5.61
CA ALA A 29 -3.49 -2.90 -6.64
C ALA A 29 -2.06 -2.94 -6.06
N GLY A 30 -1.92 -3.40 -4.82
CA GLY A 30 -0.63 -3.77 -4.24
C GLY A 30 -0.06 -5.05 -4.88
N PRO A 31 1.13 -5.52 -4.48
CA PRO A 31 1.77 -6.70 -5.07
C PRO A 31 0.84 -7.93 -5.13
N VAL A 32 0.08 -8.17 -4.06
CA VAL A 32 -0.82 -9.33 -3.98
C VAL A 32 -2.02 -9.16 -4.90
N GLY A 33 -2.59 -7.95 -5.01
CA GLY A 33 -3.70 -7.68 -5.94
C GLY A 33 -3.28 -7.79 -7.40
N LEU A 34 -2.07 -7.33 -7.74
CA LEU A 34 -1.50 -7.52 -9.08
C LEU A 34 -1.28 -9.01 -9.37
N PHE A 35 -0.71 -9.75 -8.43
CA PHE A 35 -0.53 -11.19 -8.60
C PHE A 35 -1.87 -11.96 -8.65
N GLN A 36 -2.92 -11.46 -7.98
CA GLN A 36 -4.27 -12.03 -8.11
C GLN A 36 -4.80 -11.92 -9.56
N VAL A 37 -4.48 -10.83 -10.28
CA VAL A 37 -4.79 -10.73 -11.72
C VAL A 37 -4.12 -11.83 -12.51
N PHE A 38 -2.86 -12.15 -12.22
CA PHE A 38 -2.11 -13.24 -12.87
C PHE A 38 -2.80 -14.59 -12.65
N GLU A 39 -3.08 -14.94 -11.41
CA GLU A 39 -3.69 -16.23 -11.07
C GLU A 39 -5.10 -16.38 -11.68
N LEU A 40 -5.91 -15.32 -11.66
CA LEU A 40 -7.22 -15.33 -12.32
C LEU A 40 -7.08 -15.43 -13.84
N GLY A 41 -6.11 -14.74 -14.42
CA GLY A 41 -5.81 -14.78 -15.86
C GLY A 41 -5.44 -16.17 -16.35
N LEU A 42 -4.64 -16.94 -15.60
CA LEU A 42 -4.32 -18.34 -15.92
C LEU A 42 -5.59 -19.22 -15.97
N LEU A 43 -6.63 -18.87 -15.25
CA LEU A 43 -7.93 -19.55 -15.25
C LEU A 43 -8.92 -18.95 -16.26
N GLU A 44 -8.48 -18.00 -17.10
CA GLU A 44 -9.31 -17.25 -18.06
C GLU A 44 -10.47 -16.47 -17.40
N ILE A 45 -10.30 -16.04 -16.15
CA ILE A 45 -11.25 -15.26 -15.40
C ILE A 45 -10.96 -13.77 -15.64
N LYS A 46 -11.97 -13.05 -16.14
CA LYS A 46 -11.86 -11.60 -16.39
C LYS A 46 -11.95 -10.82 -15.09
N ALA A 47 -11.00 -9.93 -14.87
CA ALA A 47 -10.94 -9.14 -13.66
C ALA A 47 -10.83 -7.64 -13.94
N HIS A 48 -11.48 -6.84 -13.09
CA HIS A 48 -11.21 -5.41 -12.93
C HIS A 48 -10.49 -5.19 -11.60
N ILE A 49 -9.43 -4.39 -11.62
CA ILE A 49 -8.68 -4.05 -10.41
C ILE A 49 -8.90 -2.59 -10.04
N ILE A 50 -9.23 -2.33 -8.78
CA ILE A 50 -9.59 -1.01 -8.26
C ILE A 50 -8.64 -0.65 -7.13
N ASP A 51 -8.09 0.57 -7.13
CA ASP A 51 -7.28 1.07 -6.02
C ASP A 51 -7.63 2.53 -5.69
N SER A 52 -7.60 2.86 -4.41
CA SER A 52 -7.77 4.22 -3.92
C SER A 52 -6.58 5.13 -4.27
N LEU A 53 -5.39 4.55 -4.45
CA LEU A 53 -4.22 5.27 -4.95
C LEU A 53 -4.35 5.55 -6.46
N PRO A 54 -3.79 6.67 -6.96
CA PRO A 54 -3.81 7.00 -8.38
C PRO A 54 -2.82 6.18 -9.23
N TYR A 55 -2.14 5.21 -8.65
CA TYR A 55 -1.13 4.34 -9.27
C TYR A 55 -1.06 2.99 -8.55
N PRO A 56 -0.57 1.93 -9.23
CA PRO A 56 -0.41 0.60 -8.63
C PRO A 56 0.82 0.50 -7.73
N GLY A 57 0.92 -0.60 -6.99
CA GLY A 57 2.06 -0.99 -6.18
C GLY A 57 1.82 -0.89 -4.68
N GLY A 58 0.76 -0.21 -4.23
CA GLY A 58 0.36 -0.16 -2.82
C GLY A 58 1.52 0.22 -1.90
N GLN A 59 1.76 -0.58 -0.84
CA GLN A 59 2.81 -0.31 0.15
C GLN A 59 4.22 -0.23 -0.46
N CYS A 60 4.51 -1.01 -1.48
CA CYS A 60 5.84 -1.04 -2.12
C CYS A 60 6.19 0.31 -2.73
N ILE A 61 5.23 0.98 -3.36
CA ILE A 61 5.45 2.30 -3.97
C ILE A 61 5.27 3.43 -2.95
N GLU A 62 4.28 3.33 -2.05
CA GLU A 62 3.99 4.40 -1.09
C GLU A 62 5.02 4.54 0.02
N LEU A 63 5.65 3.44 0.46
CA LEU A 63 6.46 3.44 1.68
C LEU A 63 7.95 3.20 1.45
N TYR A 64 8.29 2.39 0.44
CA TYR A 64 9.66 1.94 0.22
C TYR A 64 9.99 1.62 -1.24
N PRO A 65 9.72 2.55 -2.19
CA PRO A 65 9.93 2.30 -3.61
C PRO A 65 11.37 1.92 -3.96
N ASP A 66 12.33 2.51 -3.28
CA ASP A 66 13.76 2.36 -3.54
C ASP A 66 14.48 1.43 -2.55
N LYS A 67 13.75 0.87 -1.55
CA LYS A 67 14.36 -0.08 -0.61
C LYS A 67 14.46 -1.47 -1.20
N PRO A 68 15.60 -2.16 -0.97
CA PRO A 68 15.78 -3.53 -1.42
C PRO A 68 14.90 -4.49 -0.62
N ILE A 69 14.29 -5.43 -1.33
CA ILE A 69 13.51 -6.56 -0.83
C ILE A 69 14.29 -7.83 -1.18
N TYR A 70 14.48 -8.73 -0.21
CA TYR A 70 15.30 -9.92 -0.34
C TYR A 70 14.53 -11.24 -0.18
N ASP A 71 13.23 -11.18 0.16
CA ASP A 71 12.39 -12.33 0.50
C ASP A 71 11.32 -12.65 -0.56
N ILE A 72 11.58 -12.24 -1.80
CA ILE A 72 10.76 -12.68 -2.95
C ILE A 72 11.40 -13.94 -3.54
N PRO A 73 10.67 -15.07 -3.63
CA PRO A 73 11.22 -16.30 -4.17
C PRO A 73 11.84 -16.13 -5.56
N ALA A 74 13.02 -16.72 -5.76
CA ALA A 74 13.79 -16.67 -7.01
C ALA A 74 14.24 -15.27 -7.46
N VAL A 75 13.97 -14.22 -6.69
CA VAL A 75 14.47 -12.87 -6.94
C VAL A 75 15.46 -12.51 -5.81
N PRO A 76 16.79 -12.62 -6.03
CA PRO A 76 17.78 -12.39 -4.98
C PRO A 76 17.67 -11.02 -4.32
N VAL A 77 17.35 -10.01 -5.13
CA VAL A 77 17.08 -8.64 -4.67
C VAL A 77 16.26 -7.90 -5.72
N CYS A 78 15.29 -7.13 -5.26
CA CYS A 78 14.60 -6.11 -6.07
C CYS A 78 14.17 -4.96 -5.17
N THR A 79 13.95 -3.79 -5.72
CA THR A 79 13.31 -2.67 -5.01
C THR A 79 11.79 -2.83 -5.02
N GLY A 80 11.08 -2.06 -4.16
CA GLY A 80 9.62 -2.02 -4.17
C GLY A 80 9.06 -1.61 -5.55
N LYS A 81 9.76 -0.68 -6.23
CA LYS A 81 9.40 -0.25 -7.58
C LYS A 81 9.63 -1.36 -8.61
N GLU A 82 10.80 -2.00 -8.61
CA GLU A 82 11.11 -3.09 -9.54
C GLU A 82 10.15 -4.27 -9.39
N LEU A 83 9.77 -4.62 -8.15
CA LEU A 83 8.77 -5.66 -7.91
C LEU A 83 7.43 -5.28 -8.55
N THR A 84 6.99 -4.03 -8.37
CA THR A 84 5.74 -3.55 -8.94
C THR A 84 5.77 -3.56 -10.47
N ASP A 85 6.85 -3.04 -11.07
CA ASP A 85 7.03 -3.01 -12.52
C ASP A 85 7.05 -4.43 -13.13
N ASN A 86 7.70 -5.39 -12.45
CA ASN A 86 7.72 -6.79 -12.87
C ASN A 86 6.35 -7.45 -12.80
N LEU A 87 5.57 -7.19 -11.73
CA LEU A 87 4.21 -7.69 -11.61
C LEU A 87 3.28 -7.10 -12.68
N LEU A 88 3.39 -5.81 -12.98
CA LEU A 88 2.62 -5.17 -14.05
C LEU A 88 2.93 -5.80 -15.41
N LYS A 89 4.21 -6.04 -15.70
CA LYS A 89 4.62 -6.74 -16.91
C LYS A 89 4.10 -8.19 -16.96
N GLN A 90 4.09 -8.88 -15.81
CA GLN A 90 3.62 -10.28 -15.73
C GLN A 90 2.11 -10.40 -16.01
N ILE A 91 1.31 -9.39 -15.68
CA ILE A 91 -0.15 -9.40 -15.90
C ILE A 91 -0.59 -8.81 -17.25
N GLU A 92 0.32 -8.20 -17.99
CA GLU A 92 0.02 -7.56 -19.28
C GLU A 92 -0.75 -8.47 -20.26
N PRO A 93 -0.42 -9.79 -20.42
CA PRO A 93 -1.13 -10.68 -21.34
C PRO A 93 -2.62 -10.87 -21.05
N PHE A 94 -3.05 -10.59 -19.81
CA PHE A 94 -4.44 -10.84 -19.38
C PHE A 94 -5.38 -9.66 -19.60
N GLY A 95 -4.86 -8.46 -19.89
CA GLY A 95 -5.64 -7.28 -20.26
C GLY A 95 -6.65 -6.83 -19.18
N ALA A 96 -6.32 -6.99 -17.90
CA ALA A 96 -7.18 -6.54 -16.82
C ALA A 96 -7.40 -5.02 -16.88
N THR A 97 -8.63 -4.57 -16.62
CA THR A 97 -8.93 -3.13 -16.60
C THR A 97 -8.63 -2.55 -15.23
N HIS A 98 -7.86 -1.48 -15.21
CA HIS A 98 -7.40 -0.80 -14.01
C HIS A 98 -8.23 0.46 -13.71
N HIS A 99 -8.67 0.62 -12.44
CA HIS A 99 -9.46 1.75 -11.96
C HIS A 99 -8.76 2.38 -10.76
N TYR A 100 -7.87 3.33 -11.02
CA TYR A 100 -7.08 4.00 -10.00
C TYR A 100 -7.71 5.30 -9.47
N GLY A 101 -7.33 5.68 -8.24
CA GLY A 101 -7.83 6.86 -7.56
C GLY A 101 -9.31 6.77 -7.21
N GLN A 102 -9.82 5.54 -6.99
CA GLN A 102 -11.20 5.27 -6.58
C GLN A 102 -11.21 4.22 -5.46
N GLU A 103 -11.99 4.46 -4.45
CA GLU A 103 -12.21 3.53 -3.35
C GLU A 103 -13.52 2.77 -3.57
N VAL A 104 -13.53 1.47 -3.32
CA VAL A 104 -14.80 0.70 -3.31
C VAL A 104 -15.56 1.05 -2.03
N THR A 105 -16.71 1.70 -2.19
CA THR A 105 -17.51 2.20 -1.08
C THR A 105 -18.70 1.34 -0.77
N VAL A 106 -19.28 0.66 -1.78
CA VAL A 106 -20.48 -0.17 -1.62
C VAL A 106 -20.23 -1.55 -2.20
N VAL A 107 -20.58 -2.57 -1.41
CA VAL A 107 -20.70 -3.97 -1.85
C VAL A 107 -22.03 -4.51 -1.36
N ARG A 108 -22.85 -5.04 -2.29
CA ARG A 108 -24.15 -5.64 -1.98
C ARG A 108 -24.35 -6.92 -2.76
N LYS A 109 -24.67 -8.02 -2.08
CA LYS A 109 -25.06 -9.27 -2.73
C LYS A 109 -26.44 -9.10 -3.36
N GLN A 110 -26.60 -9.60 -4.60
CA GLN A 110 -27.85 -9.58 -5.35
C GLN A 110 -28.56 -10.93 -5.21
N ASP A 111 -29.88 -10.98 -5.54
CA ASP A 111 -30.70 -12.18 -5.46
C ASP A 111 -30.21 -13.30 -6.41
N ASP A 112 -29.55 -12.93 -7.50
CA ASP A 112 -28.96 -13.88 -8.47
C ASP A 112 -27.57 -14.41 -8.03
N GLY A 113 -27.11 -14.03 -6.84
CA GLY A 113 -25.85 -14.47 -6.25
C GLY A 113 -24.64 -13.59 -6.62
N ARG A 114 -24.78 -12.68 -7.60
CA ARG A 114 -23.71 -11.71 -7.96
C ARG A 114 -23.60 -10.61 -6.92
N PHE A 115 -22.58 -9.79 -7.07
CA PHE A 115 -22.33 -8.62 -6.21
C PHE A 115 -22.42 -7.33 -7.03
N TYR A 116 -23.22 -6.39 -6.54
CA TYR A 116 -23.16 -5.00 -6.96
C TYR A 116 -22.01 -4.31 -6.20
N VAL A 117 -21.14 -3.66 -6.94
CA VAL A 117 -19.97 -2.93 -6.39
C VAL A 117 -20.01 -1.51 -6.93
N GLU A 118 -19.80 -0.50 -6.05
CA GLU A 118 -19.73 0.90 -6.44
C GLU A 118 -18.50 1.57 -5.82
N THR A 119 -17.89 2.46 -6.59
CA THR A 119 -16.70 3.20 -6.16
C THR A 119 -17.04 4.65 -5.79
N SER A 120 -16.10 5.30 -5.10
CA SER A 120 -16.17 6.72 -4.72
C SER A 120 -16.30 7.69 -5.91
N LYS A 121 -16.04 7.23 -7.14
CA LYS A 121 -16.22 8.00 -8.39
C LYS A 121 -17.50 7.62 -9.15
N GLY A 122 -18.35 6.76 -8.57
CA GLY A 122 -19.60 6.33 -9.20
C GLY A 122 -19.41 5.24 -10.27
N THR A 123 -18.23 4.65 -10.43
CA THR A 123 -18.05 3.46 -11.27
C THR A 123 -18.76 2.28 -10.62
N ARG A 124 -19.57 1.56 -11.40
CA ARG A 124 -20.44 0.49 -10.91
C ARG A 124 -20.13 -0.82 -11.61
N PHE A 125 -20.12 -1.92 -10.86
CA PHE A 125 -19.88 -3.26 -11.36
C PHE A 125 -20.97 -4.23 -10.90
N LEU A 126 -21.21 -5.24 -11.72
CA LEU A 126 -21.97 -6.44 -11.38
C LEU A 126 -21.03 -7.63 -11.59
N THR A 127 -20.56 -8.22 -10.49
CA THR A 127 -19.50 -9.23 -10.51
C THR A 127 -19.91 -10.52 -9.83
N LYS A 128 -19.35 -11.65 -10.24
CA LYS A 128 -19.57 -12.95 -9.63
C LYS A 128 -18.76 -13.14 -8.34
N THR A 129 -17.54 -12.55 -8.30
CA THR A 129 -16.60 -12.72 -7.17
C THR A 129 -15.89 -11.42 -6.84
N ILE A 130 -15.45 -11.28 -5.58
CA ILE A 130 -14.67 -10.14 -5.10
C ILE A 130 -13.41 -10.66 -4.39
N PHE A 131 -12.26 -10.06 -4.70
CA PHE A 131 -10.97 -10.33 -4.05
C PHE A 131 -10.51 -9.07 -3.32
N ILE A 132 -10.46 -9.13 -1.98
CA ILE A 132 -9.98 -8.03 -1.16
C ILE A 132 -8.47 -8.20 -0.97
N ALA A 133 -7.69 -7.37 -1.64
CA ALA A 133 -6.23 -7.29 -1.55
C ALA A 133 -5.77 -5.92 -1.00
N GLY A 134 -6.60 -5.31 -0.14
CA GLY A 134 -6.45 -3.94 0.35
C GLY A 134 -5.31 -3.71 1.34
N GLY A 135 -4.43 -4.69 1.57
CA GLY A 135 -3.25 -4.57 2.42
C GLY A 135 -3.60 -4.15 3.85
N VAL A 136 -3.02 -3.06 4.32
CA VAL A 136 -3.35 -2.47 5.64
C VAL A 136 -4.50 -1.47 5.58
N GLY A 137 -5.23 -1.42 4.47
CA GLY A 137 -6.31 -0.46 4.21
C GLY A 137 -5.79 0.87 3.67
N SER A 138 -6.64 1.88 3.67
CA SER A 138 -6.25 3.21 3.19
C SER A 138 -5.05 3.74 3.98
N PHE A 139 -4.01 4.19 3.26
CA PHE A 139 -2.75 4.70 3.80
C PHE A 139 -2.95 6.03 4.52
N GLN A 140 -3.74 6.03 5.59
CA GLN A 140 -3.88 7.20 6.44
C GLN A 140 -2.74 7.23 7.45
N PRO A 141 -1.81 8.18 7.38
CA PRO A 141 -0.78 8.33 8.39
C PRO A 141 -1.45 8.63 9.74
N ARG A 142 -0.84 8.13 10.79
CA ARG A 142 -1.23 8.56 12.14
C ARG A 142 -0.83 10.01 12.33
N THR A 143 -1.81 10.88 12.45
CA THR A 143 -1.57 12.31 12.62
C THR A 143 -1.10 12.66 14.04
N LEU A 144 -0.27 13.66 14.14
CA LEU A 144 0.10 14.28 15.40
C LEU A 144 -1.09 15.12 15.89
N LYS A 145 -1.54 14.81 17.11
CA LYS A 145 -2.69 15.49 17.73
C LYS A 145 -2.20 16.72 18.52
N VAL A 146 -2.07 17.82 17.82
CA VAL A 146 -1.73 19.14 18.37
C VAL A 146 -2.66 20.17 17.74
N ASP A 147 -3.29 20.99 18.57
CA ASP A 147 -4.27 21.96 18.12
C ASP A 147 -3.66 22.96 17.14
N GLY A 148 -4.38 23.26 16.07
CA GLY A 148 -3.97 24.18 15.02
C GLY A 148 -2.96 23.63 14.00
N LEU A 149 -2.37 22.44 14.25
CA LEU A 149 -1.34 21.87 13.37
C LEU A 149 -1.88 21.50 11.98
N ASP A 150 -3.14 21.08 11.90
CA ASP A 150 -3.76 20.61 10.65
C ASP A 150 -3.80 21.68 9.54
N ALA A 151 -3.79 22.97 9.90
CA ALA A 151 -3.76 24.08 8.95
C ALA A 151 -2.47 24.11 8.08
N TYR A 152 -1.42 23.44 8.54
CA TYR A 152 -0.10 23.38 7.89
C TYR A 152 0.15 22.09 7.13
N ASN A 153 -0.82 21.15 7.08
CA ASN A 153 -0.71 19.89 6.36
C ASN A 153 -0.39 20.14 4.88
N ASP A 154 0.54 19.35 4.33
CA ASP A 154 1.08 19.43 2.98
C ASP A 154 1.72 20.79 2.59
N LYS A 155 1.91 21.69 3.56
CA LYS A 155 2.61 22.97 3.39
C LYS A 155 3.93 23.02 4.18
N GLN A 156 3.84 22.77 5.50
CA GLN A 156 4.97 22.75 6.42
C GLN A 156 4.95 21.49 7.31
N VAL A 157 3.83 20.75 7.35
CA VAL A 157 3.68 19.50 8.09
C VAL A 157 3.47 18.34 7.11
N PHE A 158 4.32 17.33 7.18
CA PHE A 158 4.33 16.22 6.26
C PHE A 158 4.35 14.89 7.04
N TYR A 159 3.51 13.97 6.63
CA TYR A 159 3.44 12.61 7.18
C TYR A 159 4.11 11.57 6.28
N ARG A 160 4.61 12.01 5.12
CA ARG A 160 5.36 11.22 4.12
C ARG A 160 6.24 12.15 3.29
N VAL A 161 7.35 11.61 2.79
CA VAL A 161 8.25 12.31 1.88
C VAL A 161 8.01 11.80 0.46
N LYS A 162 7.44 12.63 -0.39
CA LYS A 162 7.23 12.33 -1.83
C LYS A 162 8.38 12.86 -2.69
N ASN A 163 8.89 14.04 -2.34
CA ASN A 163 10.00 14.67 -3.01
C ASN A 163 11.00 15.17 -1.95
N PRO A 164 12.11 14.47 -1.72
CA PRO A 164 13.06 14.86 -0.68
C PRO A 164 13.73 16.20 -0.97
N ALA A 165 13.88 16.62 -2.23
CA ALA A 165 14.55 17.88 -2.59
C ALA A 165 13.83 19.12 -2.02
N GLN A 166 12.55 19.07 -1.71
CA GLN A 166 11.82 20.20 -1.10
C GLN A 166 12.28 20.53 0.33
N PHE A 167 12.99 19.62 0.99
CA PHE A 167 13.49 19.76 2.35
C PHE A 167 14.96 20.20 2.41
N ALA A 168 15.65 20.23 1.27
CA ALA A 168 17.04 20.65 1.18
C ALA A 168 17.23 22.09 1.69
N GLY A 169 18.27 22.32 2.52
CA GLY A 169 18.57 23.63 3.10
C GLY A 169 17.52 24.16 4.08
N ARG A 170 16.64 23.30 4.63
CA ARG A 170 15.60 23.67 5.59
C ARG A 170 15.96 23.19 7.00
N ASN A 171 15.45 23.90 8.00
CA ASN A 171 15.50 23.44 9.40
C ASN A 171 14.37 22.44 9.63
N LEU A 172 14.73 21.18 9.83
CA LEU A 172 13.78 20.08 9.95
C LEU A 172 13.61 19.61 11.38
N VAL A 173 12.36 19.46 11.80
CA VAL A 173 12.04 18.65 12.98
C VAL A 173 11.35 17.37 12.50
N ILE A 174 11.90 16.23 12.91
CA ILE A 174 11.37 14.90 12.54
C ILE A 174 10.87 14.23 13.81
N ILE A 175 9.59 13.83 13.85
CA ILE A 175 9.00 13.16 15.00
C ILE A 175 8.71 11.71 14.67
N GLY A 176 9.36 10.79 15.37
CA GLY A 176 9.18 9.35 15.19
C GLY A 176 10.27 8.52 15.83
N GLY A 177 10.13 7.21 15.81
CA GLY A 177 11.11 6.28 16.40
C GLY A 177 11.12 4.91 15.73
N GLY A 178 10.59 4.81 14.52
CA GLY A 178 10.67 3.64 13.65
C GLY A 178 11.62 3.87 12.46
N ASP A 179 11.76 2.85 11.60
CA ASP A 179 12.67 2.89 10.45
C ASP A 179 12.47 4.14 9.58
N SER A 180 11.22 4.49 9.21
CA SER A 180 10.98 5.68 8.39
C SER A 180 11.50 6.97 9.00
N ALA A 181 11.39 7.15 10.33
CA ALA A 181 11.91 8.34 10.99
C ALA A 181 13.42 8.38 10.93
N LEU A 182 14.10 7.26 11.23
CA LEU A 182 15.56 7.17 11.22
C LEU A 182 16.12 7.29 9.80
N ASP A 183 15.54 6.59 8.83
CA ASP A 183 15.98 6.62 7.44
C ASP A 183 15.95 8.05 6.87
N TRP A 184 14.83 8.77 7.05
CA TRP A 184 14.72 10.14 6.59
C TRP A 184 15.63 11.10 7.38
N THR A 185 15.79 10.89 8.69
CA THR A 185 16.75 11.66 9.50
C THR A 185 18.17 11.52 8.92
N LEU A 186 18.62 10.28 8.69
CA LEU A 186 19.93 10.00 8.14
C LEU A 186 20.09 10.53 6.71
N ASN A 187 19.04 10.45 5.88
CA ASN A 187 19.06 10.97 4.52
C ASN A 187 19.29 12.49 4.48
N PHE A 188 18.61 13.23 5.37
CA PHE A 188 18.68 14.70 5.40
C PHE A 188 19.92 15.26 6.11
N VAL A 189 20.59 14.46 6.95
CA VAL A 189 21.86 14.86 7.58
C VAL A 189 23.05 14.64 6.65
N GLN A 190 23.01 13.59 5.82
CA GLN A 190 24.11 13.23 4.93
C GLN A 190 24.37 14.27 3.84
N ASP A 191 25.64 14.42 3.46
CA ASP A 191 26.02 15.23 2.29
C ASP A 191 25.34 14.70 1.03
N GLY A 192 24.75 15.60 0.27
CA GLY A 192 24.04 15.25 -0.94
C GLY A 192 22.98 16.28 -1.34
N PRO A 193 22.23 16.01 -2.40
CA PRO A 193 21.28 16.96 -2.97
C PRO A 193 20.08 17.26 -2.05
N ASN A 194 19.84 16.42 -1.04
CA ASN A 194 18.72 16.55 -0.10
C ASN A 194 19.14 17.06 1.27
N LYS A 195 20.43 17.43 1.46
CA LYS A 195 20.94 17.85 2.77
C LYS A 195 20.14 19.02 3.33
N ALA A 196 19.62 18.86 4.53
CA ALA A 196 18.96 19.91 5.29
C ALA A 196 19.96 20.87 5.92
N GLU A 197 19.53 22.07 6.29
CA GLU A 197 20.32 23.02 7.07
C GLU A 197 20.54 22.50 8.49
N SER A 198 19.48 21.98 9.12
CA SER A 198 19.58 21.31 10.40
C SER A 198 18.52 20.23 10.53
N VAL A 199 18.82 19.19 11.32
CA VAL A 199 17.88 18.09 11.60
C VAL A 199 17.80 17.87 13.11
N ILE A 200 16.59 17.90 13.64
CA ILE A 200 16.26 17.55 15.02
C ILE A 200 15.30 16.36 15.00
N LEU A 201 15.75 15.22 15.52
CA LEU A 201 14.89 14.05 15.73
C LEU A 201 14.25 14.14 17.11
N VAL A 202 12.93 13.96 17.18
CA VAL A 202 12.17 13.93 18.43
C VAL A 202 11.52 12.58 18.59
N HIS A 203 11.74 11.92 19.72
CA HIS A 203 11.01 10.71 20.09
C HIS A 203 10.64 10.71 21.56
N ARG A 204 9.46 10.13 21.87
CA ARG A 204 8.89 10.14 23.25
C ARG A 204 9.70 9.39 24.29
N ARG A 205 10.70 8.60 23.90
CA ARG A 205 11.58 7.81 24.78
C ARG A 205 12.91 7.57 24.10
N ASP A 206 13.93 7.26 24.89
CA ASP A 206 15.21 6.83 24.37
C ASP A 206 15.23 5.31 24.08
N GLY A 207 14.46 4.91 23.09
CA GLY A 207 14.35 3.52 22.64
C GLY A 207 13.56 3.44 21.34
N PHE A 208 14.21 2.91 20.32
CA PHE A 208 13.74 2.92 18.94
C PHE A 208 13.21 1.54 18.53
N ARG A 209 12.32 1.53 17.53
CA ARG A 209 11.89 0.32 16.81
C ARG A 209 12.56 0.17 15.45
N ALA A 210 13.47 1.06 15.13
CA ALA A 210 14.26 1.07 13.91
C ALA A 210 15.40 0.05 13.98
N ALA A 211 16.00 -0.23 12.82
CA ALA A 211 17.16 -1.11 12.71
C ALA A 211 18.31 -0.62 13.62
N PRO A 212 18.97 -1.52 14.38
CA PRO A 212 20.04 -1.13 15.29
C PRO A 212 21.17 -0.33 14.63
N ALA A 213 21.52 -0.66 13.38
CA ALA A 213 22.54 0.07 12.62
C ALA A 213 22.16 1.52 12.34
N SER A 214 20.90 1.79 12.02
CA SER A 214 20.39 3.17 11.82
C SER A 214 20.40 3.96 13.12
N VAL A 215 20.06 3.31 14.25
CA VAL A 215 20.11 3.94 15.57
C VAL A 215 21.54 4.28 15.97
N ALA A 216 22.50 3.37 15.76
CA ALA A 216 23.92 3.62 16.04
C ALA A 216 24.43 4.82 15.23
N LYS A 217 24.18 4.82 13.91
CA LYS A 217 24.59 5.94 13.04
C LYS A 217 23.98 7.28 13.46
N MET A 218 22.72 7.30 13.85
CA MET A 218 22.06 8.51 14.37
C MET A 218 22.76 9.03 15.63
N ARG A 219 23.18 8.14 16.55
CA ARG A 219 23.89 8.53 17.76
C ARG A 219 25.29 9.10 17.45
N ASP A 220 26.03 8.46 16.55
CA ASP A 220 27.34 8.95 16.10
C ASP A 220 27.21 10.38 15.54
N LEU A 221 26.17 10.65 14.73
CA LEU A 221 25.89 11.99 14.20
C LEU A 221 25.52 13.00 15.28
N CYS A 222 24.83 12.57 16.34
CA CYS A 222 24.56 13.44 17.50
C CYS A 222 25.84 13.76 18.27
N GLU A 223 26.74 12.79 18.47
CA GLU A 223 28.03 12.98 19.12
C GLU A 223 28.96 13.90 18.30
N ALA A 224 28.86 13.81 16.97
CA ALA A 224 29.56 14.70 16.04
C ALA A 224 28.94 16.11 15.90
N TYR A 225 27.84 16.39 16.61
CA TYR A 225 27.06 17.65 16.51
C TYR A 225 26.51 17.95 15.10
N GLU A 226 26.34 16.93 14.28
CA GLU A 226 25.74 17.08 12.95
C GLU A 226 24.21 17.08 12.96
N MET A 227 23.63 16.59 14.04
CA MET A 227 22.19 16.62 14.31
C MET A 227 21.90 16.63 15.81
N GLN A 228 20.62 16.79 16.17
CA GLN A 228 20.19 16.69 17.58
C GLN A 228 19.11 15.62 17.73
N PHE A 229 19.14 14.95 18.89
CA PHE A 229 18.08 14.06 19.33
C PHE A 229 17.46 14.57 20.64
N ILE A 230 16.14 14.71 20.67
CA ILE A 230 15.38 15.19 21.83
C ILE A 230 14.41 14.10 22.27
N VAL A 231 14.48 13.70 23.53
CA VAL A 231 13.47 12.85 24.17
C VAL A 231 12.33 13.72 24.67
N GLY A 232 11.14 13.57 24.06
CA GLY A 232 9.98 14.38 24.42
C GLY A 232 8.80 14.13 23.49
N GLN A 233 7.71 14.84 23.78
CA GLN A 233 6.46 14.78 23.01
C GLN A 233 6.07 16.19 22.54
N ALA A 234 5.56 16.29 21.31
CA ALA A 234 4.98 17.52 20.80
C ALA A 234 3.65 17.81 21.52
N THR A 235 3.56 18.98 22.13
CA THR A 235 2.40 19.41 22.93
C THR A 235 1.77 20.71 22.44
N GLY A 236 2.38 21.41 21.48
CA GLY A 236 1.88 22.65 20.92
C GLY A 236 2.72 23.12 19.75
N ILE A 237 2.34 24.25 19.18
CA ILE A 237 3.04 24.91 18.10
C ILE A 237 3.33 26.38 18.43
N GLU A 238 4.27 26.95 17.68
CA GLU A 238 4.48 28.39 17.57
C GLU A 238 4.22 28.81 16.13
N GLU A 239 3.48 29.87 15.95
CA GLU A 239 3.22 30.46 14.64
C GLU A 239 3.51 31.96 14.63
N ARG A 240 3.88 32.46 13.47
CA ARG A 240 4.04 33.88 13.21
C ARG A 240 3.65 34.17 11.77
N ASP A 241 2.80 35.19 11.57
CA ASP A 241 2.35 35.66 10.24
C ASP A 241 1.79 34.52 9.37
N GLY A 242 1.02 33.60 9.97
CA GLY A 242 0.39 32.45 9.30
C GLY A 242 1.37 31.34 8.88
N ARG A 243 2.58 31.34 9.44
CA ARG A 243 3.60 30.29 9.23
C ARG A 243 3.91 29.58 10.52
N LEU A 244 4.10 28.28 10.43
CA LEU A 244 4.63 27.48 11.52
C LEU A 244 6.12 27.81 11.69
N THR A 245 6.51 28.29 12.88
CA THR A 245 7.89 28.71 13.19
C THR A 245 8.54 27.81 14.24
N GLY A 246 7.76 27.00 14.96
CA GLY A 246 8.31 26.10 15.97
C GLY A 246 7.29 25.09 16.45
N VAL A 247 7.79 24.04 17.09
CA VAL A 247 6.99 23.03 17.80
C VAL A 247 7.37 22.99 19.27
N LYS A 248 6.39 22.94 20.17
CA LYS A 248 6.58 22.82 21.61
C LYS A 248 6.80 21.37 21.98
N ILE A 249 7.97 21.07 22.53
CA ILE A 249 8.33 19.71 22.96
C ILE A 249 8.42 19.69 24.49
N THR A 250 7.60 18.83 25.11
CA THR A 250 7.64 18.59 26.57
C THR A 250 8.46 17.34 26.84
N GLY A 251 9.53 17.50 27.60
CA GLY A 251 10.39 16.41 28.04
C GLY A 251 9.80 15.59 29.17
N GLY A 252 10.46 14.47 29.53
CA GLY A 252 10.10 13.65 30.68
C GLY A 252 10.27 14.38 32.04
N ASP A 253 11.01 15.48 32.06
CA ASP A 253 11.18 16.41 33.17
C ASP A 253 9.99 17.38 33.36
N GLY A 254 8.98 17.31 32.49
CA GLY A 254 7.84 18.21 32.45
C GLY A 254 8.15 19.59 31.86
N VAL A 255 9.40 19.87 31.46
CA VAL A 255 9.78 21.15 30.88
C VAL A 255 9.41 21.19 29.39
N THR A 256 8.74 22.25 28.99
CA THR A 256 8.39 22.50 27.58
C THR A 256 9.40 23.46 26.96
N ARG A 257 9.96 23.05 25.81
CA ARG A 257 10.90 23.84 25.02
C ARG A 257 10.31 24.07 23.64
N VAL A 258 10.54 25.27 23.09
CA VAL A 258 10.20 25.55 21.68
C VAL A 258 11.37 25.15 20.82
N VAL A 259 11.13 24.29 19.85
CA VAL A 259 12.10 23.85 18.84
C VAL A 259 11.76 24.57 17.53
N PRO A 260 12.62 25.49 17.04
CA PRO A 260 12.37 26.22 15.81
C PRO A 260 12.43 25.27 14.60
N LEU A 261 11.67 25.57 13.55
CA LEU A 261 11.64 24.78 12.33
C LEU A 261 11.16 25.58 11.12
N ASP A 262 11.53 25.09 9.92
CA ASP A 262 10.90 25.43 8.65
C ASP A 262 9.84 24.39 8.27
N MET A 263 10.13 23.10 8.51
CA MET A 263 9.28 21.96 8.15
C MET A 263 9.23 20.92 9.26
N LEU A 264 8.06 20.33 9.46
CA LEU A 264 7.79 19.27 10.41
C LEU A 264 7.46 17.97 9.69
N LEU A 265 8.22 16.92 9.93
CA LEU A 265 7.95 15.58 9.41
C LEU A 265 7.53 14.66 10.55
N VAL A 266 6.41 13.94 10.38
CA VAL A 266 5.83 13.10 11.43
C VAL A 266 5.69 11.67 10.94
N PHE A 267 6.46 10.74 11.52
CA PHE A 267 6.50 9.34 11.15
C PHE A 267 6.02 8.44 12.29
N PHE A 268 4.71 8.42 12.50
CA PHE A 268 4.06 7.56 13.53
C PHE A 268 3.61 6.20 12.97
N GLY A 269 3.95 5.92 11.69
CA GLY A 269 3.45 4.79 10.94
C GLY A 269 2.02 4.99 10.46
N LEU A 270 1.53 3.99 9.75
CA LEU A 270 0.18 3.99 9.21
C LEU A 270 -0.82 3.51 10.28
N SER A 271 -2.02 4.03 10.23
CA SER A 271 -3.15 3.44 10.94
C SER A 271 -3.84 2.48 9.99
N PRO A 272 -3.81 1.17 10.24
CA PRO A 272 -4.63 0.24 9.48
C PRO A 272 -6.10 0.65 9.64
N LYS A 273 -6.70 1.12 8.56
CA LYS A 273 -8.13 1.41 8.48
C LYS A 273 -8.67 0.61 7.32
N LEU A 274 -9.56 -0.33 7.62
CA LEU A 274 -10.26 -1.09 6.59
C LEU A 274 -11.16 -0.20 5.72
N GLY A 275 -11.47 1.02 6.22
CA GLY A 275 -12.38 1.91 5.51
C GLY A 275 -13.75 1.24 5.32
N PRO A 276 -14.38 1.42 4.14
CA PRO A 276 -15.69 0.82 3.84
C PRO A 276 -15.74 -0.71 3.97
N ILE A 277 -14.61 -1.41 3.83
CA ILE A 277 -14.53 -2.88 3.98
C ILE A 277 -15.08 -3.34 5.34
N ALA A 278 -14.93 -2.52 6.37
CA ALA A 278 -15.44 -2.82 7.71
C ALA A 278 -16.99 -2.87 7.78
N GLU A 279 -17.66 -2.29 6.80
CA GLU A 279 -19.12 -2.16 6.75
C GLU A 279 -19.78 -3.19 5.79
N TRP A 280 -18.98 -4.05 5.11
CA TRP A 280 -19.49 -5.02 4.15
C TRP A 280 -20.09 -6.30 4.78
N GLY A 281 -20.19 -6.35 6.13
CA GLY A 281 -20.76 -7.48 6.86
C GLY A 281 -19.83 -8.69 7.00
N LEU A 282 -18.53 -8.50 6.76
CA LEU A 282 -17.51 -9.53 6.89
C LEU A 282 -17.16 -9.77 8.36
N ASN A 283 -16.73 -10.98 8.69
CA ASN A 283 -16.14 -11.25 9.99
C ASN A 283 -14.76 -10.58 10.08
N ILE A 284 -14.62 -9.66 11.06
CA ILE A 284 -13.40 -8.88 11.27
C ILE A 284 -12.85 -9.17 12.66
N GLU A 285 -11.57 -9.53 12.73
CA GLU A 285 -10.82 -9.68 13.95
C GLU A 285 -9.58 -8.78 13.92
N ARG A 286 -9.36 -7.96 14.96
CA ARG A 286 -8.20 -7.06 15.11
C ARG A 286 -7.94 -6.19 13.87
N LYS A 287 -9.02 -5.70 13.23
CA LYS A 287 -8.97 -4.91 11.98
C LYS A 287 -8.45 -5.69 10.77
N GLN A 288 -8.68 -6.97 10.72
CA GLN A 288 -8.35 -7.84 9.59
C GLN A 288 -9.54 -8.73 9.28
N VAL A 289 -9.72 -9.07 8.01
CA VAL A 289 -10.80 -9.93 7.53
C VAL A 289 -10.46 -11.38 7.86
N VAL A 290 -11.35 -12.06 8.57
CA VAL A 290 -11.19 -13.49 8.89
C VAL A 290 -11.48 -14.31 7.64
N VAL A 291 -10.60 -15.26 7.33
CA VAL A 291 -10.73 -16.19 6.19
C VAL A 291 -10.45 -17.63 6.64
N ASP A 292 -10.97 -18.61 5.90
CA ASP A 292 -10.49 -19.98 6.01
C ASP A 292 -9.12 -20.14 5.30
N THR A 293 -8.37 -21.15 5.65
CA THR A 293 -7.01 -21.38 5.13
C THR A 293 -6.97 -22.29 3.90
N GLU A 294 -8.10 -22.88 3.52
CA GLU A 294 -8.21 -23.73 2.34
C GLU A 294 -8.44 -22.91 1.07
N LYS A 295 -9.30 -21.88 1.18
CA LYS A 295 -9.83 -21.13 0.05
C LYS A 295 -9.54 -19.63 0.12
N PHE A 296 -9.15 -19.14 1.28
CA PHE A 296 -9.08 -17.70 1.60
C PHE A 296 -10.40 -16.96 1.38
N GLU A 297 -11.51 -17.70 1.50
CA GLU A 297 -12.85 -17.18 1.43
C GLU A 297 -13.24 -16.55 2.78
N THR A 298 -13.98 -15.45 2.72
CA THR A 298 -14.51 -14.76 3.90
C THR A 298 -15.77 -15.43 4.44
N SER A 299 -16.42 -14.82 5.44
CA SER A 299 -17.73 -15.24 5.93
C SER A 299 -18.86 -15.10 4.89
N ILE A 300 -18.63 -14.40 3.79
CA ILE A 300 -19.59 -14.23 2.70
C ILE A 300 -19.09 -15.02 1.49
N PRO A 301 -19.78 -16.12 1.09
CA PRO A 301 -19.40 -16.92 -0.06
C PRO A 301 -19.31 -16.09 -1.35
N GLY A 302 -18.20 -16.25 -2.08
CA GLY A 302 -17.85 -15.48 -3.29
C GLY A 302 -17.02 -14.23 -3.01
N ILE A 303 -16.74 -13.90 -1.74
CA ILE A 303 -15.79 -12.84 -1.37
C ILE A 303 -14.54 -13.46 -0.72
N PHE A 304 -13.38 -13.19 -1.29
CA PHE A 304 -12.06 -13.68 -0.86
C PHE A 304 -11.25 -12.52 -0.30
N ALA A 305 -10.34 -12.81 0.64
CA ALA A 305 -9.42 -11.80 1.15
C ALA A 305 -7.99 -12.36 1.22
N VAL A 306 -7.05 -11.65 0.59
CA VAL A 306 -5.66 -12.10 0.39
C VAL A 306 -4.65 -11.01 0.78
N GLY A 307 -3.48 -11.41 1.24
CA GLY A 307 -2.43 -10.48 1.67
C GLY A 307 -2.66 -9.96 3.10
N ASP A 308 -2.11 -8.77 3.40
CA ASP A 308 -2.06 -8.22 4.76
C ASP A 308 -3.43 -7.87 5.35
N VAL A 309 -4.47 -7.80 4.52
CA VAL A 309 -5.83 -7.46 4.94
C VAL A 309 -6.51 -8.60 5.70
N ASN A 310 -6.11 -9.85 5.45
CA ASN A 310 -6.72 -11.02 6.07
C ASN A 310 -6.03 -11.47 7.36
N THR A 311 -6.73 -12.34 8.10
CA THR A 311 -6.19 -13.04 9.27
C THR A 311 -6.69 -14.47 9.34
N TYR A 312 -5.81 -15.37 9.80
CA TYR A 312 -6.07 -16.77 10.07
C TYR A 312 -4.98 -17.29 11.03
N PRO A 313 -5.16 -18.48 11.68
CA PRO A 313 -4.13 -19.05 12.54
C PRO A 313 -2.79 -19.23 11.82
N GLY A 314 -1.72 -18.66 12.36
CA GLY A 314 -0.37 -18.73 11.77
C GLY A 314 -0.06 -17.67 10.70
N LYS A 315 -0.96 -16.73 10.41
CA LYS A 315 -0.75 -15.65 9.43
C LYS A 315 0.59 -14.93 9.64
N LYS A 316 1.34 -14.80 8.56
CA LYS A 316 2.50 -13.91 8.45
C LYS A 316 2.23 -12.86 7.38
N LYS A 317 2.50 -11.59 7.68
CA LYS A 317 2.34 -10.46 6.75
C LYS A 317 3.58 -10.36 5.87
N LEU A 318 3.69 -11.24 4.89
CA LEU A 318 4.74 -11.31 3.89
C LEU A 318 4.10 -11.26 2.50
N ILE A 319 4.79 -10.66 1.54
CA ILE A 319 4.35 -10.65 0.14
C ILE A 319 4.21 -12.09 -0.38
N LEU A 320 5.17 -12.94 -0.04
CA LEU A 320 5.16 -14.38 -0.36
C LEU A 320 3.88 -15.08 0.12
N SER A 321 3.47 -14.83 1.38
CA SER A 321 2.22 -15.42 1.90
C SER A 321 1.02 -14.97 1.09
N GLY A 322 0.97 -13.69 0.73
CA GLY A 322 -0.09 -13.14 -0.08
C GLY A 322 -0.15 -13.73 -1.50
N PHE A 323 0.98 -14.05 -2.11
CA PHE A 323 1.03 -14.74 -3.41
C PHE A 323 0.46 -16.15 -3.34
N HIS A 324 0.82 -16.92 -2.31
CA HIS A 324 0.22 -18.22 -2.07
C HIS A 324 -1.29 -18.15 -1.85
N GLU A 325 -1.75 -17.20 -1.04
CA GLU A 325 -3.17 -16.95 -0.78
C GLU A 325 -3.93 -16.62 -2.07
N ALA A 326 -3.35 -15.78 -2.94
CA ALA A 326 -3.95 -15.40 -4.22
C ALA A 326 -4.15 -16.59 -5.15
N ALA A 327 -3.18 -17.51 -5.20
CA ALA A 327 -3.28 -18.73 -5.99
C ALA A 327 -4.45 -19.60 -5.52
N LEU A 328 -4.54 -19.91 -4.23
CA LEU A 328 -5.62 -20.73 -3.70
C LEU A 328 -7.00 -20.07 -3.84
N ALA A 329 -7.10 -18.77 -3.61
CA ALA A 329 -8.33 -18.00 -3.79
C ALA A 329 -8.82 -18.01 -5.24
N ALA A 330 -7.92 -17.95 -6.22
CA ALA A 330 -8.29 -18.01 -7.64
C ALA A 330 -8.95 -19.36 -8.00
N PHE A 331 -8.36 -20.48 -7.55
CA PHE A 331 -8.97 -21.81 -7.77
C PHE A 331 -10.28 -21.97 -7.01
N ALA A 332 -10.39 -21.43 -5.81
CA ALA A 332 -11.63 -21.49 -5.01
C ALA A 332 -12.77 -20.64 -5.62
N ALA A 333 -12.45 -19.58 -6.35
CA ALA A 333 -13.43 -18.75 -7.04
C ALA A 333 -13.98 -19.39 -8.32
N ALA A 334 -13.23 -20.30 -8.94
CA ALA A 334 -13.59 -20.88 -10.23
C ALA A 334 -15.01 -21.52 -10.28
N PRO A 335 -15.50 -22.23 -9.25
CA PRO A 335 -16.86 -22.76 -9.24
C PRO A 335 -17.98 -21.70 -9.25
N TYR A 336 -17.73 -20.51 -8.70
CA TYR A 336 -18.69 -19.39 -8.77
C TYR A 336 -18.80 -18.80 -10.17
N ILE A 337 -17.74 -18.91 -10.96
CA ILE A 337 -17.64 -18.31 -12.29
C ILE A 337 -18.05 -19.34 -13.36
N PHE A 338 -17.65 -20.58 -13.19
CA PHE A 338 -17.86 -21.71 -14.10
C PHE A 338 -18.51 -22.90 -13.36
N PRO A 339 -19.79 -22.79 -12.92
CA PRO A 339 -20.43 -23.80 -12.06
C PRO A 339 -20.50 -25.19 -12.73
N ASP A 340 -20.61 -25.22 -14.04
CA ASP A 340 -20.73 -26.48 -14.82
C ASP A 340 -19.39 -27.03 -15.34
N LYS A 341 -18.28 -26.36 -14.99
CA LYS A 341 -16.96 -26.73 -15.53
C LYS A 341 -16.01 -27.16 -14.42
N ARG A 342 -15.53 -28.38 -14.51
CA ARG A 342 -14.43 -28.81 -13.64
C ARG A 342 -13.12 -28.15 -14.10
N ILE A 343 -12.53 -27.35 -13.22
CA ILE A 343 -11.22 -26.74 -13.44
C ILE A 343 -10.15 -27.73 -13.02
N HIS A 344 -9.29 -28.10 -13.95
CA HIS A 344 -8.13 -28.95 -13.69
C HIS A 344 -6.88 -28.09 -13.56
N LEU A 345 -6.05 -28.40 -12.57
CA LEU A 345 -4.74 -27.80 -12.45
C LEU A 345 -3.92 -28.08 -13.72
N GLN A 346 -3.39 -27.04 -14.31
CA GLN A 346 -2.48 -27.11 -15.47
C GLN A 346 -1.16 -26.45 -15.08
N TYR A 347 -0.08 -26.97 -15.63
CA TYR A 347 1.25 -26.42 -15.41
C TYR A 347 1.65 -25.52 -16.58
N THR A 348 2.14 -24.31 -16.28
CA THR A 348 2.57 -23.33 -17.28
C THR A 348 3.74 -23.84 -18.13
N THR A 349 4.51 -24.81 -17.64
CA THR A 349 5.64 -25.42 -18.34
C THR A 349 5.24 -26.37 -19.46
N THR A 350 4.03 -26.95 -19.41
CA THR A 350 3.64 -28.04 -20.33
C THR A 350 2.29 -27.83 -21.03
N SER A 351 1.51 -26.83 -20.62
CA SER A 351 0.17 -26.60 -21.17
C SER A 351 0.21 -25.66 -22.38
N PRO A 352 -0.05 -26.15 -23.62
CA PRO A 352 -0.15 -25.28 -24.79
C PRO A 352 -1.23 -24.20 -24.66
N LYS A 353 -2.30 -24.52 -23.91
CA LYS A 353 -3.37 -23.57 -23.61
C LYS A 353 -2.85 -22.40 -22.79
N LEU A 354 -2.08 -22.66 -21.73
CA LEU A 354 -1.50 -21.61 -20.90
C LEU A 354 -0.41 -20.83 -21.64
N HIS A 355 0.37 -21.47 -22.50
CA HIS A 355 1.33 -20.78 -23.36
C HIS A 355 0.64 -19.76 -24.27
N LYS A 356 -0.50 -20.16 -24.87
CA LYS A 356 -1.31 -19.24 -25.68
C LYS A 356 -1.86 -18.07 -24.86
N VAL A 357 -2.36 -18.31 -23.65
CA VAL A 357 -2.87 -17.27 -22.74
C VAL A 357 -1.75 -16.31 -22.33
N LEU A 358 -0.56 -16.83 -22.09
CA LEU A 358 0.62 -16.04 -21.74
C LEU A 358 1.28 -15.33 -22.94
N GLY A 359 0.85 -15.64 -24.17
CA GLY A 359 1.46 -15.09 -25.39
C GLY A 359 2.87 -15.61 -25.68
N VAL A 360 3.20 -16.82 -25.20
CA VAL A 360 4.51 -17.44 -25.39
C VAL A 360 4.42 -18.66 -26.32
N GLU A 361 5.53 -18.99 -26.99
CA GLU A 361 5.62 -20.20 -27.84
C GLU A 361 5.57 -21.46 -26.97
N THR A 362 4.90 -22.50 -27.48
CA THR A 362 4.93 -23.82 -26.84
C THR A 362 6.27 -24.47 -27.12
N PRO A 363 7.07 -24.82 -26.09
CA PRO A 363 8.32 -25.53 -26.32
C PRO A 363 8.10 -26.90 -26.97
N ASN A 364 8.90 -27.23 -27.95
CA ASN A 364 8.99 -28.62 -28.45
C ASN A 364 9.84 -29.41 -27.45
N PHE A 365 9.26 -30.44 -26.88
CA PHE A 365 9.93 -31.38 -25.98
C PHE A 365 10.28 -32.70 -26.72
N ASP A 366 10.74 -32.61 -28.01
CA ASP A 366 11.22 -33.78 -28.76
C ASP A 366 12.60 -34.24 -28.26
#